data_2973b7c3adbbaf89f5f7d14f93f747fa
#
_entry.id   2973b7c3adbbaf89f5f7d14f93f747fa
#
_cell.length_a   1.000
_cell.length_b   1.000
_cell.length_c   1.000
_cell.angle_alpha   90.00
_cell.angle_beta   90.00
_cell.angle_gamma   90.00
#
_symmetry.space_group_name_H-M   'P 1'
#
loop_
_entity.id
_entity.type
_entity.pdbx_description
1 polymer ?
#
loop_
_entity_poly.entity_id
_entity_poly.type
_entity_poly.pdbx_seq_one_letter_code
_entity_poly.pdbx_strand_id
1 'polypeptide(L)'
;CLVGSEMCIETAIDGDSLHLSELLNDDYKLLIRFSQLNCSSCIDDIFEGLRQVVNKFPSNKVILIGTYDNQRVFQAFIKNYSLPYSIYYSRNSEDVLKEENIPYCCLINNDMILKNLMIPMKEIPVYSRRYYEIVLNRFFK
;
A
#
# COMPACT_ATOMS: atom_id res chain seq x y z
N CYS A 1 -3.64 -1.62 16.23
CA CYS A 1 -3.27 -0.36 15.56
C CYS A 1 -4.41 0.12 14.68
N LEU A 2 -4.70 1.39 14.74
CA LEU A 2 -5.75 2.03 13.94
C LEU A 2 -5.13 3.04 13.00
N VAL A 3 -5.63 3.04 11.76
CA VAL A 3 -5.38 4.12 10.81
C VAL A 3 -6.54 5.11 10.97
N GLY A 4 -6.26 6.42 10.93
CA GLY A 4 -7.32 7.43 11.06
C GLY A 4 -8.33 7.31 9.92
N SER A 5 -9.63 7.18 10.26
CA SER A 5 -10.72 7.08 9.28
C SER A 5 -10.82 8.32 8.40
N GLU A 6 -10.34 9.45 8.89
CA GLU A 6 -10.40 10.74 8.20
C GLU A 6 -9.15 11.00 7.36
N MET A 7 -8.26 10.03 7.22
CA MET A 7 -7.08 10.17 6.39
C MET A 7 -7.50 10.54 4.96
N CYS A 8 -7.05 11.71 4.51
CA CYS A 8 -7.31 12.19 3.16
C CYS A 8 -6.24 11.66 2.21
N ILE A 9 -6.69 11.09 1.10
CA ILE A 9 -5.84 10.61 0.03
C ILE A 9 -6.34 11.17 -1.30
N GLU A 10 -5.47 11.22 -2.29
CA GLU A 10 -5.81 11.73 -3.62
C GLU A 10 -5.52 10.65 -4.65
N THR A 11 -6.36 10.56 -5.69
CA THR A 11 -6.05 9.67 -6.80
C THR A 11 -4.80 10.15 -7.52
N ALA A 12 -3.96 9.21 -7.94
CA ALA A 12 -2.68 9.55 -8.55
C ALA A 12 -2.82 10.23 -9.92
N ILE A 13 -3.90 9.93 -10.64
CA ILE A 13 -4.12 10.40 -11.99
C ILE A 13 -4.89 11.72 -12.00
N ASP A 14 -6.01 11.76 -11.30
CA ASP A 14 -6.97 12.87 -11.37
C ASP A 14 -6.80 13.89 -10.25
N GLY A 15 -6.10 13.53 -9.18
CA GLY A 15 -5.93 14.38 -8.02
C GLY A 15 -7.20 14.55 -7.18
N ASP A 16 -8.22 13.73 -7.42
CA ASP A 16 -9.46 13.80 -6.67
C ASP A 16 -9.25 13.34 -5.23
N SER A 17 -9.71 14.16 -4.29
CA SER A 17 -9.58 13.88 -2.87
C SER A 17 -10.69 12.96 -2.39
N LEU A 18 -10.31 12.01 -1.53
CA LEU A 18 -11.27 11.14 -0.84
C LEU A 18 -10.70 10.71 0.50
N HIS A 19 -11.58 10.19 1.36
CA HIS A 19 -11.14 9.60 2.63
C HIS A 19 -10.83 8.12 2.44
N LEU A 20 -9.83 7.62 3.16
CA LEU A 20 -9.47 6.21 3.11
C LEU A 20 -10.67 5.31 3.41
N SER A 21 -11.55 5.72 4.33
CA SER A 21 -12.75 4.97 4.69
C SER A 21 -13.69 4.71 3.50
N GLU A 22 -13.66 5.57 2.49
CA GLU A 22 -14.51 5.43 1.30
C GLU A 22 -14.09 4.24 0.43
N LEU A 23 -12.86 3.76 0.59
CA LEU A 23 -12.33 2.61 -0.14
C LEU A 23 -12.57 1.29 0.59
N LEU A 24 -13.02 1.34 1.83
CA LEU A 24 -13.11 0.18 2.71
C LEU A 24 -14.54 -0.32 2.86
N ASN A 25 -14.67 -1.61 3.09
CA ASN A 25 -15.93 -2.29 3.40
C ASN A 25 -15.67 -3.37 4.45
N ASP A 26 -16.63 -4.26 4.70
CA ASP A 26 -16.49 -5.32 5.68
C ASP A 26 -15.36 -6.31 5.34
N ASP A 27 -15.04 -6.47 4.07
CA ASP A 27 -14.00 -7.37 3.62
C ASP A 27 -12.61 -6.75 3.83
N TYR A 28 -11.63 -7.57 4.16
CA TYR A 28 -10.26 -7.12 4.26
C TYR A 28 -9.69 -6.80 2.87
N LYS A 29 -8.89 -5.72 2.84
CA LYS A 29 -8.11 -5.35 1.67
C LYS A 29 -6.64 -5.30 2.04
N LEU A 30 -5.79 -5.54 1.07
CA LEU A 30 -4.34 -5.41 1.24
C LEU A 30 -3.98 -3.93 1.10
N LEU A 31 -3.44 -3.34 2.16
CA LEU A 31 -2.95 -1.97 2.19
C LEU A 31 -1.44 -2.00 2.14
N ILE A 32 -0.87 -1.24 1.22
CA ILE A 32 0.59 -1.06 1.11
C ILE A 32 0.89 0.42 1.22
N ARG A 33 1.71 0.79 2.19
CA ARG A 33 2.16 2.16 2.37
C ARG A 33 3.66 2.27 2.14
N PHE A 34 4.04 3.33 1.44
CA PHE A 34 5.43 3.67 1.19
C PHE A 34 5.58 5.20 1.18
N SER A 35 6.81 5.69 1.23
CA SER A 35 7.07 7.13 1.22
C SER A 35 8.34 7.44 0.45
N GLN A 36 8.53 8.73 0.14
CA GLN A 36 9.76 9.21 -0.50
C GLN A 36 11.02 8.96 0.33
N LEU A 37 10.86 8.74 1.64
CA LEU A 37 11.96 8.47 2.55
C LEU A 37 12.38 7.00 2.56
N ASN A 38 11.58 6.13 1.96
CA ASN A 38 11.91 4.71 1.89
C ASN A 38 13.03 4.47 0.87
N CYS A 39 13.84 3.47 1.14
CA CYS A 39 14.86 3.07 0.18
C CYS A 39 14.20 2.53 -1.09
N SER A 40 14.73 2.95 -2.26
CA SER A 40 14.13 2.57 -3.54
C SER A 40 14.08 1.06 -3.75
N SER A 41 15.13 0.35 -3.31
CA SER A 41 15.14 -1.12 -3.42
C SER A 41 14.10 -1.80 -2.54
N CYS A 42 13.71 -1.19 -1.41
CA CYS A 42 12.63 -1.70 -0.57
C CYS A 42 11.28 -1.57 -1.26
N ILE A 43 11.05 -0.42 -1.91
CA ILE A 43 9.83 -0.18 -2.67
C ILE A 43 9.77 -1.10 -3.90
N ASP A 44 10.90 -1.25 -4.59
CA ASP A 44 11.00 -2.16 -5.75
C ASP A 44 10.68 -3.61 -5.37
N ASP A 45 11.11 -4.05 -4.20
CA ASP A 45 10.81 -5.39 -3.69
C ASP A 45 9.31 -5.60 -3.51
N ILE A 46 8.62 -4.60 -2.93
CA ILE A 46 7.16 -4.64 -2.76
C ILE A 46 6.47 -4.77 -4.11
N PHE A 47 6.83 -3.91 -5.06
CA PHE A 47 6.15 -3.86 -6.35
C PHE A 47 6.46 -5.09 -7.20
N GLU A 48 7.68 -5.59 -7.14
CA GLU A 48 8.03 -6.83 -7.85
C GLU A 48 7.28 -8.04 -7.27
N GLY A 49 7.16 -8.11 -5.96
CA GLY A 49 6.36 -9.14 -5.31
C GLY A 49 4.89 -9.10 -5.74
N LEU A 50 4.31 -7.90 -5.80
CA LEU A 50 2.94 -7.71 -6.30
C LEU A 50 2.81 -8.12 -7.76
N ARG A 51 3.80 -7.78 -8.59
CA ARG A 51 3.77 -8.11 -10.02
C ARG A 51 3.71 -9.61 -10.24
N GLN A 52 4.36 -10.39 -9.39
CA GLN A 52 4.37 -11.85 -9.49
C GLN A 52 3.00 -12.46 -9.15
N VAL A 53 2.19 -11.78 -8.37
CA VAL A 53 0.87 -12.29 -7.94
C VAL A 53 -0.29 -11.47 -8.52
N VAL A 54 -0.01 -10.57 -9.45
CA VAL A 54 -0.97 -9.60 -9.97
C VAL A 54 -2.25 -10.24 -10.51
N ASN A 55 -2.13 -11.40 -11.12
CA ASN A 55 -3.27 -12.11 -11.69
C ASN A 55 -4.12 -12.85 -10.64
N LYS A 56 -3.64 -12.94 -9.42
CA LYS A 56 -4.31 -13.65 -8.32
C LYS A 56 -5.05 -12.71 -7.37
N PHE A 57 -4.59 -11.45 -7.27
CA PHE A 57 -5.24 -10.44 -6.45
C PHE A 57 -6.24 -9.65 -7.29
N PRO A 58 -7.52 -9.64 -6.90
CA PRO A 58 -8.48 -8.75 -7.55
C PRO A 58 -8.06 -7.29 -7.39
N SER A 59 -8.22 -6.50 -8.45
CA SER A 59 -7.77 -5.10 -8.45
C SER A 59 -8.42 -4.25 -7.37
N ASN A 60 -9.65 -4.58 -6.98
CA ASN A 60 -10.39 -3.87 -5.94
C ASN A 60 -10.02 -4.28 -4.52
N LYS A 61 -9.07 -5.21 -4.36
CA LYS A 61 -8.65 -5.71 -3.03
C LYS A 61 -7.28 -5.18 -2.62
N VAL A 62 -6.65 -4.34 -3.43
CA VAL A 62 -5.31 -3.81 -3.15
C VAL A 62 -5.36 -2.29 -3.17
N ILE A 63 -4.85 -1.67 -2.12
CA ILE A 63 -4.75 -0.21 -1.97
C ILE A 63 -3.28 0.15 -1.77
N LEU A 64 -2.75 0.97 -2.66
CA LEU A 64 -1.37 1.47 -2.59
C LEU A 64 -1.41 2.95 -2.23
N ILE A 65 -0.72 3.34 -1.16
CA ILE A 65 -0.66 4.74 -0.72
C ILE A 65 0.79 5.16 -0.60
N GLY A 66 1.17 6.19 -1.37
CA GLY A 66 2.49 6.82 -1.30
C GLY A 66 2.42 8.16 -0.59
N THR A 67 3.27 8.37 0.40
CA THR A 67 3.36 9.63 1.14
C THR A 67 4.56 10.42 0.63
N TYR A 68 4.29 11.54 -0.04
CA TYR A 68 5.29 12.41 -0.66
C TYR A 68 4.96 13.87 -0.34
N ASP A 69 5.97 14.71 -0.23
CA ASP A 69 5.77 16.15 0.00
C ASP A 69 5.23 16.84 -1.25
N ASN A 70 5.58 16.33 -2.43
CA ASN A 70 5.27 16.95 -3.71
C ASN A 70 4.58 15.94 -4.63
N GLN A 71 3.38 16.28 -5.08
CA GLN A 71 2.58 15.44 -5.94
C GLN A 71 3.27 15.16 -7.30
N ARG A 72 4.02 16.13 -7.82
CA ARG A 72 4.73 15.94 -9.10
C ARG A 72 5.83 14.88 -8.99
N VAL A 73 6.55 14.90 -7.88
CA VAL A 73 7.59 13.88 -7.60
C VAL A 73 6.94 12.51 -7.49
N PHE A 74 5.81 12.43 -6.80
CA PHE A 74 5.05 11.19 -6.68
C PHE A 74 4.57 10.69 -8.05
N GLN A 75 3.99 11.55 -8.85
CA GLN A 75 3.52 11.19 -10.19
C GLN A 75 4.65 10.71 -11.10
N ALA A 76 5.81 11.38 -11.03
CA ALA A 76 6.98 10.97 -11.79
C ALA A 76 7.47 9.58 -11.35
N PHE A 77 7.43 9.31 -10.05
CA PHE A 77 7.83 8.02 -9.49
C PHE A 77 6.92 6.90 -9.98
N ILE A 78 5.60 7.06 -9.87
CA ILE A 78 4.66 5.99 -10.22
C ILE A 78 4.60 5.69 -11.72
N LYS A 79 5.04 6.60 -12.58
CA LYS A 79 5.13 6.35 -14.02
C LYS A 79 6.08 5.21 -14.37
N ASN A 80 7.03 4.92 -13.49
CA ASN A 80 7.98 3.83 -13.68
C ASN A 80 7.39 2.45 -13.37
N TYR A 81 6.19 2.40 -12.81
CA TYR A 81 5.56 1.16 -12.40
C TYR A 81 4.24 0.97 -13.14
N SER A 82 4.05 -0.24 -13.65
CA SER A 82 2.83 -0.61 -14.37
C SER A 82 2.12 -1.71 -13.59
N LEU A 83 1.22 -1.30 -12.71
CA LEU A 83 0.42 -2.21 -11.89
C LEU A 83 -1.07 -1.93 -12.11
N PRO A 84 -1.91 -2.96 -12.11
CA PRO A 84 -3.36 -2.81 -12.34
C PRO A 84 -4.10 -2.35 -11.09
N TYR A 85 -3.39 -1.88 -10.08
CA TYR A 85 -3.95 -1.42 -8.81
C TYR A 85 -3.97 0.09 -8.75
N SER A 86 -4.96 0.65 -8.06
CA SER A 86 -5.02 2.09 -7.83
C SER A 86 -3.94 2.51 -6.84
N ILE A 87 -3.21 3.56 -7.18
CA ILE A 87 -2.18 4.16 -6.34
C ILE A 87 -2.66 5.53 -5.91
N TYR A 88 -2.65 5.78 -4.61
CA TYR A 88 -3.12 7.02 -4.03
C TYR A 88 -1.96 7.82 -3.44
N TYR A 89 -2.13 9.12 -3.41
CA TYR A 89 -1.18 10.07 -2.87
C TYR A 89 -1.66 10.58 -1.52
N SER A 90 -0.74 10.70 -0.57
CA SER A 90 -1.01 11.30 0.73
C SER A 90 0.10 12.27 1.10
N ARG A 91 -0.25 13.45 1.60
CA ARG A 91 0.70 14.40 2.16
C ARG A 91 0.96 14.14 3.63
N ASN A 92 0.05 13.45 4.29
CA ASN A 92 0.10 13.24 5.73
C ASN A 92 0.93 12.03 6.10
N SER A 93 1.86 12.26 7.01
CA SER A 93 2.67 11.23 7.62
C SER A 93 2.01 10.59 8.83
N GLU A 94 0.68 10.72 8.99
CA GLU A 94 -0.05 9.99 10.02
C GLU A 94 0.05 8.50 9.74
N ASP A 95 1.10 7.93 10.27
CA ASP A 95 1.43 6.54 10.05
C ASP A 95 1.37 5.76 11.35
N VAL A 96 0.90 4.54 11.24
CA VAL A 96 0.81 3.60 12.37
C VAL A 96 2.17 3.40 13.01
N LEU A 97 3.22 3.32 12.20
CA LEU A 97 4.56 3.04 12.69
C LEU A 97 5.32 4.29 13.13
N LYS A 98 4.81 5.48 12.84
CA LYS A 98 5.46 6.77 13.13
C LYS A 98 6.90 6.86 12.57
N GLU A 99 7.32 5.89 11.79
CA GLU A 99 8.64 5.83 11.17
C GLU A 99 8.45 5.89 9.66
N GLU A 100 8.61 7.07 9.10
CA GLU A 100 8.38 7.32 7.67
C GLU A 100 9.39 6.60 6.77
N ASN A 101 10.46 6.07 7.36
CA ASN A 101 11.53 5.42 6.60
C ASN A 101 11.25 3.96 6.28
N ILE A 102 10.16 3.40 6.77
CA ILE A 102 9.88 1.97 6.64
C ILE A 102 8.56 1.76 5.91
N PRO A 103 8.58 1.17 4.70
CA PRO A 103 7.34 0.77 4.03
C PRO A 103 6.74 -0.44 4.73
N TYR A 104 5.43 -0.61 4.62
CA TYR A 104 4.77 -1.78 5.21
C TYR A 104 3.56 -2.22 4.40
N CYS A 105 3.19 -3.49 4.61
CA CYS A 105 1.99 -4.11 4.08
C CYS A 105 1.14 -4.62 5.23
N CYS A 106 -0.17 -4.51 5.12
CA CYS A 106 -1.09 -5.04 6.12
C CYS A 106 -2.47 -5.27 5.52
N LEU A 107 -3.34 -5.90 6.29
CA LEU A 107 -4.75 -6.04 5.95
C LEU A 107 -5.56 -5.03 6.73
N ILE A 108 -6.55 -4.43 6.08
CA ILE A 108 -7.42 -3.42 6.67
C ILE A 108 -8.87 -3.62 6.20
N ASN A 109 -9.81 -3.31 7.06
CA ASN A 109 -11.24 -3.24 6.72
C ASN A 109 -11.84 -1.93 7.21
N ASN A 110 -13.16 -1.78 7.09
CA ASN A 110 -13.85 -0.54 7.47
C ASN A 110 -13.83 -0.24 8.98
N ASP A 111 -13.45 -1.19 9.83
CA ASP A 111 -13.22 -0.91 11.26
C ASP A 111 -11.87 -0.24 11.51
N MET A 112 -11.06 -0.05 10.49
CA MET A 112 -9.75 0.59 10.53
C MET A 112 -8.74 -0.17 11.41
N ILE A 113 -8.95 -1.46 11.58
CA ILE A 113 -8.06 -2.32 12.35
C ILE A 113 -7.09 -2.99 11.38
N LEU A 114 -5.80 -2.83 11.65
CA LEU A 114 -4.76 -3.44 10.84
C LEU A 114 -4.46 -4.84 11.34
N LYS A 115 -4.31 -5.78 10.40
CA LYS A 115 -3.90 -7.16 10.68
C LYS A 115 -2.75 -7.57 9.79
N ASN A 116 -1.98 -8.55 10.25
CA ASN A 116 -0.93 -9.20 9.49
C ASN A 116 0.06 -8.19 8.90
N LEU A 117 0.57 -7.31 9.76
CA LEU A 117 1.58 -6.33 9.39
C LEU A 117 2.86 -7.03 8.93
N MET A 118 3.39 -6.61 7.79
CA MET A 118 4.67 -7.11 7.27
C MET A 118 5.52 -5.92 6.82
N ILE A 119 6.77 -5.92 7.25
CA ILE A 119 7.76 -4.94 6.81
C ILE A 119 8.68 -5.64 5.81
N PRO A 120 8.70 -5.20 4.54
CA PRO A 120 9.56 -5.81 3.54
C PRO A 120 11.03 -5.68 3.88
N MET A 121 11.79 -6.74 3.66
CA MET A 121 13.23 -6.76 3.89
C MET A 121 13.91 -7.06 2.55
N LYS A 122 14.64 -6.09 2.03
CA LYS A 122 15.31 -6.22 0.73
C LYS A 122 16.37 -7.34 0.72
N GLU A 123 16.93 -7.64 1.90
CA GLU A 123 17.92 -8.70 2.09
C GLU A 123 17.29 -10.09 2.00
N ILE A 124 15.97 -10.18 2.18
CA ILE A 124 15.25 -11.46 2.17
C ILE A 124 13.95 -11.31 1.36
N PRO A 125 14.05 -11.17 0.03
CA PRO A 125 12.87 -10.90 -0.81
C PRO A 125 11.83 -12.02 -0.80
N VAL A 126 12.21 -13.22 -0.40
CA VAL A 126 11.27 -14.35 -0.27
C VAL A 126 10.19 -14.09 0.79
N TYR A 127 10.42 -13.21 1.76
CA TYR A 127 9.43 -12.88 2.78
C TYR A 127 8.22 -12.15 2.19
N SER A 128 8.44 -11.19 1.32
CA SER A 128 7.34 -10.48 0.63
C SER A 128 6.51 -11.45 -0.19
N ARG A 129 7.14 -12.34 -0.93
CA ARG A 129 6.45 -13.35 -1.73
C ARG A 129 5.59 -14.27 -0.86
N ARG A 130 6.17 -14.79 0.22
CA ARG A 130 5.44 -15.64 1.17
C ARG A 130 4.27 -14.92 1.81
N TYR A 131 4.46 -13.67 2.16
CA TYR A 131 3.40 -12.87 2.73
C TYR A 131 2.21 -12.77 1.77
N TYR A 132 2.46 -12.44 0.51
CA TYR A 132 1.38 -12.35 -0.48
C TYR A 132 0.68 -13.70 -0.69
N GLU A 133 1.41 -14.80 -0.71
CA GLU A 133 0.83 -16.13 -0.83
C GLU A 133 -0.09 -16.47 0.35
N ILE A 134 0.35 -16.17 1.56
CA ILE A 134 -0.45 -16.40 2.77
C ILE A 134 -1.72 -15.55 2.76
N VAL A 135 -1.60 -14.28 2.41
CA VAL A 135 -2.74 -13.36 2.35
C VAL A 135 -3.75 -13.84 1.30
N LEU A 136 -3.29 -14.21 0.12
CA LEU A 136 -4.15 -14.76 -0.92
C LEU A 136 -4.92 -15.99 -0.44
N ASN A 137 -4.22 -16.92 0.17
CA ASN A 137 -4.80 -18.19 0.58
C ASN A 137 -5.81 -18.05 1.73
N ARG A 138 -5.59 -17.11 2.63
CA ARG A 138 -6.43 -16.95 3.81
C ARG A 138 -7.59 -15.98 3.64
N PHE A 139 -7.40 -14.92 2.87
CA PHE A 139 -8.33 -13.80 2.86
C PHE A 139 -8.97 -13.52 1.49
N PHE A 140 -8.38 -13.98 0.41
CA PHE A 140 -8.84 -13.63 -0.94
C PHE A 140 -9.14 -14.84 -1.84
N LYS A 141 -9.40 -15.97 -1.25
CA LYS A 141 -9.89 -17.13 -2.00
C LYS A 141 -11.34 -16.98 -2.39
#